data_616e38e8b5b480eef275e6addbb40f0b
#
_entry.id   616e38e8b5b480eef275e6addbb40f0b
#
_cell.length_a   1.000
_cell.length_b   1.000
_cell.length_c   1.000
_cell.angle_alpha   90.00
_cell.angle_beta   90.00
_cell.angle_gamma   90.00
#
_symmetry.space_group_name_H-M   'P 1'
#
loop_
_entity.id
_entity.type
_entity.pdbx_description
1 polymer ?
#
loop_
_entity_poly.entity_id
_entity_poly.type
_entity_poly.pdbx_seq_one_letter_code
_entity_poly.pdbx_strand_id
1 'polypeptide(L)'
;MKNNIYPKNYQSVLNLVDTQRAIKLIKDTFEKELAKELDLMRVSAPLFVETGTGLNDNLSGYEKPVSFEVNENNRELEIVQSLAKWKRYALKKYNIDGLYTDMNAIRRFEDLDNLHSLYVDQWDWERRLDQKERNVATLKRT
;
A
#
# COMPACT_ATOMS: atom_id res chain seq x y z
N MET A 1 -1.27 -4.94 26.17
CA MET A 1 -0.92 -5.59 24.90
C MET A 1 -1.80 -6.81 24.73
N LYS A 2 -2.59 -6.89 23.67
CA LYS A 2 -3.22 -8.17 23.29
C LYS A 2 -2.07 -9.13 23.00
N ASN A 3 -2.02 -10.26 23.71
CA ASN A 3 -0.97 -11.25 23.46
C ASN A 3 -1.13 -11.80 22.05
N ASN A 4 -0.07 -11.75 21.26
CA ASN A 4 -0.03 -12.45 19.99
C ASN A 4 -0.34 -13.92 20.26
N ILE A 5 -1.43 -14.42 19.69
CA ILE A 5 -1.89 -15.80 19.91
C ILE A 5 -1.35 -16.63 18.75
N TYR A 6 -0.24 -17.32 18.98
CA TYR A 6 0.21 -18.33 18.05
C TYR A 6 -0.52 -19.65 18.32
N PRO A 7 -0.98 -20.37 17.29
CA PRO A 7 -1.55 -21.69 17.48
C PRO A 7 -0.59 -22.60 18.24
N LYS A 8 -1.08 -23.33 19.22
CA LYS A 8 -0.27 -24.36 19.90
C LYS A 8 0.27 -25.34 18.84
N ASN A 9 1.55 -25.68 18.93
CA ASN A 9 2.24 -26.57 17.99
C ASN A 9 2.36 -26.03 16.55
N TYR A 10 2.24 -24.71 16.33
CA TYR A 10 2.52 -24.14 15.04
C TYR A 10 3.97 -24.42 14.63
N GLN A 11 4.14 -24.97 13.44
CA GLN A 11 5.43 -25.13 12.79
C GLN A 11 5.38 -24.46 11.43
N SER A 12 6.39 -23.67 11.12
CA SER A 12 6.51 -23.08 9.79
C SER A 12 6.72 -24.17 8.74
N VAL A 13 5.99 -24.11 7.65
CA VAL A 13 6.14 -25.03 6.50
C VAL A 13 7.50 -24.83 5.82
N LEU A 14 8.02 -23.60 5.83
CA LEU A 14 9.29 -23.22 5.22
C LEU A 14 10.29 -22.77 6.29
N ASN A 15 11.56 -23.06 6.08
CA ASN A 15 12.63 -22.44 6.85
C ASN A 15 12.79 -20.96 6.46
N LEU A 16 13.61 -20.22 7.19
CA LEU A 16 13.78 -18.76 6.98
C LEU A 16 14.28 -18.40 5.58
N VAL A 17 15.22 -19.19 5.02
CA VAL A 17 15.79 -18.94 3.69
C VAL A 17 14.76 -19.22 2.61
N ASP A 18 14.06 -20.34 2.70
CA ASP A 18 13.03 -20.68 1.72
C ASP A 18 11.82 -19.77 1.82
N THR A 19 11.52 -19.25 3.00
CA THR A 19 10.53 -18.18 3.17
C THR A 19 10.90 -16.94 2.35
N GLN A 20 12.16 -16.50 2.39
CA GLN A 20 12.60 -15.32 1.59
C GLN A 20 12.53 -15.60 0.08
N ARG A 21 12.89 -16.80 -0.36
CA ARG A 21 12.75 -17.22 -1.76
C ARG A 21 11.29 -17.24 -2.20
N ALA A 22 10.40 -17.77 -1.36
CA ALA A 22 8.97 -17.82 -1.62
C ALA A 22 8.36 -16.41 -1.71
N ILE A 23 8.73 -15.50 -0.81
CA ILE A 23 8.31 -14.09 -0.86
C ILE A 23 8.71 -13.46 -2.20
N LYS A 24 9.98 -13.64 -2.62
CA LYS A 24 10.46 -13.11 -3.90
C LYS A 24 9.68 -13.68 -5.08
N LEU A 25 9.48 -14.99 -5.12
CA LEU A 25 8.73 -15.66 -6.18
C LEU A 25 7.28 -15.15 -6.27
N ILE A 26 6.60 -15.04 -5.13
CA ILE A 26 5.22 -14.53 -5.06
C ILE A 26 5.19 -13.08 -5.54
N LYS A 27 6.10 -12.23 -5.07
CA LYS A 27 6.15 -10.82 -5.46
C LYS A 27 6.34 -10.69 -6.98
N ASP A 28 7.32 -11.35 -7.56
CA ASP A 28 7.61 -11.25 -9.00
C ASP A 28 6.44 -11.77 -9.86
N THR A 29 5.88 -12.90 -9.48
CA THR A 29 4.79 -13.52 -10.25
C THR A 29 3.51 -12.69 -10.17
N PHE A 30 3.12 -12.31 -8.95
CA PHE A 30 1.88 -11.55 -8.74
C PHE A 30 1.95 -10.17 -9.38
N GLU A 31 3.07 -9.47 -9.22
CA GLU A 31 3.30 -8.15 -9.82
C GLU A 31 3.12 -8.19 -11.34
N LYS A 32 3.78 -9.16 -11.98
CA LYS A 32 3.73 -9.34 -13.43
C LYS A 32 2.31 -9.64 -13.93
N GLU A 33 1.62 -10.58 -13.29
CA GLU A 33 0.28 -10.96 -13.71
C GLU A 33 -0.75 -9.85 -13.40
N LEU A 34 -0.66 -9.18 -12.24
CA LEU A 34 -1.51 -8.05 -11.91
C LEU A 34 -1.39 -6.92 -12.94
N ALA A 35 -0.15 -6.55 -13.28
CA ALA A 35 0.12 -5.50 -14.26
C ALA A 35 -0.47 -5.85 -15.62
N LYS A 36 -0.31 -7.10 -16.08
CA LYS A 36 -0.81 -7.59 -17.35
C LYS A 36 -2.34 -7.65 -17.39
N GLU A 37 -2.98 -8.26 -16.39
CA GLU A 37 -4.42 -8.50 -16.40
C GLU A 37 -5.24 -7.20 -16.24
N LEU A 38 -4.72 -6.23 -15.52
CA LEU A 38 -5.40 -4.96 -15.28
C LEU A 38 -4.87 -3.80 -16.14
N ASP A 39 -3.89 -4.06 -17.02
CA ASP A 39 -3.22 -3.04 -17.85
C ASP A 39 -2.70 -1.88 -17.00
N LEU A 40 -1.80 -2.19 -16.07
CA LEU A 40 -1.28 -1.23 -15.11
C LEU A 40 0.18 -0.90 -15.38
N MET A 41 0.51 0.38 -15.30
CA MET A 41 1.90 0.84 -15.29
C MET A 41 2.46 0.86 -13.88
N ARG A 42 3.64 0.28 -13.67
CA ARG A 42 4.35 0.41 -12.39
C ARG A 42 4.84 1.85 -12.19
N VAL A 43 4.56 2.44 -11.03
CA VAL A 43 5.09 3.74 -10.61
C VAL A 43 5.73 3.63 -9.24
N SER A 44 6.73 4.47 -8.98
CA SER A 44 7.34 4.54 -7.65
C SER A 44 6.48 5.35 -6.70
N ALA A 45 6.15 4.76 -5.56
CA ALA A 45 5.40 5.42 -4.49
C ALA A 45 6.31 6.28 -3.61
N PRO A 46 5.82 7.39 -3.06
CA PRO A 46 6.51 8.10 -2.00
C PRO A 46 6.42 7.30 -0.69
N LEU A 47 7.49 7.29 0.08
CA LEU A 47 7.47 6.80 1.47
C LEU A 47 6.84 7.84 2.41
N PHE A 48 6.99 9.11 2.09
CA PHE A 48 6.47 10.24 2.86
C PHE A 48 5.99 11.35 1.93
N VAL A 49 5.11 12.18 2.42
CA VAL A 49 4.56 13.36 1.73
C VAL A 49 4.62 14.57 2.66
N GLU A 50 4.51 15.77 2.11
CA GLU A 50 4.44 16.99 2.90
C GLU A 50 3.11 17.06 3.66
N THR A 51 3.19 17.40 4.94
CA THR A 51 2.03 17.58 5.83
C THR A 51 1.08 18.63 5.25
N GLY A 52 -0.21 18.38 5.36
CA GLY A 52 -1.23 19.30 4.89
C GLY A 52 -1.53 19.27 3.38
N THR A 53 -0.79 18.49 2.58
CA THR A 53 -1.09 18.31 1.15
C THR A 53 -2.36 17.52 0.86
N GLY A 54 -2.85 16.77 1.86
CA GLY A 54 -4.00 15.89 1.72
C GLY A 54 -3.70 14.61 0.90
N LEU A 55 -2.45 14.36 0.54
CA LEU A 55 -2.04 13.18 -0.23
C LEU A 55 -1.93 11.91 0.62
N ASN A 56 -1.66 12.05 1.92
CA ASN A 56 -1.75 10.95 2.86
C ASN A 56 -3.21 10.67 3.24
N ASP A 57 -3.55 9.42 3.48
CA ASP A 57 -4.90 9.06 3.88
C ASP A 57 -4.99 9.03 5.41
N ASN A 58 -6.02 9.62 5.96
CA ASN A 58 -6.26 9.64 7.40
C ASN A 58 -6.97 8.38 7.93
N LEU A 59 -7.08 7.34 7.10
CA LEU A 59 -7.75 6.08 7.44
C LEU A 59 -9.17 6.32 7.99
N SER A 60 -9.39 6.12 9.29
CA SER A 60 -10.68 6.39 9.96
C SER A 60 -10.88 7.86 10.34
N GLY A 61 -9.87 8.71 10.14
CA GLY A 61 -9.93 10.17 10.35
C GLY A 61 -9.36 10.66 11.68
N TYR A 62 -8.97 9.78 12.60
CA TYR A 62 -8.35 10.15 13.88
C TYR A 62 -6.91 9.65 14.03
N GLU A 63 -6.48 8.75 13.15
CA GLU A 63 -5.10 8.27 13.16
C GLU A 63 -4.15 9.36 12.69
N LYS A 64 -3.13 9.62 13.50
CA LYS A 64 -2.07 10.56 13.15
C LYS A 64 -0.90 9.80 12.55
N PRO A 65 -0.40 10.20 11.38
CA PRO A 65 0.80 9.61 10.80
C PRO A 65 2.02 9.85 11.68
N VAL A 66 3.10 9.15 11.40
CA VAL A 66 4.43 9.49 11.92
C VAL A 66 4.93 10.67 11.11
N SER A 67 5.19 11.80 11.76
CA SER A 67 5.75 12.98 11.12
C SER A 67 7.17 13.28 11.61
N PHE A 68 7.92 14.00 10.81
CA PHE A 68 9.26 14.47 11.11
C PHE A 68 9.55 15.80 10.41
N GLU A 69 10.40 16.61 11.03
CA GLU A 69 10.85 17.88 10.46
C GLU A 69 12.07 17.67 9.57
N VAL A 70 12.15 18.47 8.51
CA VAL A 70 13.34 18.55 7.66
C VAL A 70 14.07 19.86 7.97
N ASN A 71 15.39 19.77 8.18
CA ASN A 71 16.21 20.91 8.58
C ASN A 71 16.19 22.09 7.61
N GLU A 72 15.88 21.84 6.34
CA GLU A 72 15.74 22.87 5.33
C GLU A 72 14.30 23.40 5.29
N ASN A 73 14.13 24.68 5.61
CA ASN A 73 12.87 25.43 5.47
C ASN A 73 11.75 25.07 6.45
N ASN A 74 12.00 24.46 7.58
CA ASN A 74 11.00 24.10 8.60
C ASN A 74 9.80 23.33 8.02
N ARG A 75 10.06 22.47 7.05
CA ARG A 75 9.02 21.64 6.42
C ARG A 75 8.77 20.39 7.27
N GLU A 76 7.52 20.10 7.52
CA GLU A 76 7.11 18.86 8.16
C GLU A 76 6.65 17.86 7.09
N LEU A 77 7.17 16.64 7.18
CA LEU A 77 6.82 15.51 6.33
C LEU A 77 6.16 14.44 7.18
N GLU A 78 5.27 13.68 6.57
CA GLU A 78 4.58 12.56 7.21
C GLU A 78 4.73 11.28 6.41
N ILE A 79 5.03 10.19 7.10
CA ILE A 79 5.11 8.85 6.49
C ILE A 79 3.71 8.42 6.09
N VAL A 80 3.58 7.87 4.89
CA VAL A 80 2.28 7.47 4.36
C VAL A 80 1.66 6.33 5.18
N GLN A 81 0.36 6.43 5.41
CA GLN A 81 -0.47 5.39 6.01
C GLN A 81 -1.23 4.61 4.93
N SER A 82 -1.58 5.29 3.85
CA SER A 82 -2.22 4.75 2.66
C SER A 82 -1.96 5.66 1.46
N LEU A 83 -1.90 5.09 0.27
CA LEU A 83 -1.66 5.82 -0.99
C LEU A 83 -2.93 6.08 -1.81
N ALA A 84 -4.12 5.84 -1.27
CA ALA A 84 -5.36 5.96 -2.04
C ALA A 84 -5.52 7.35 -2.70
N LYS A 85 -5.27 8.43 -1.96
CA LYS A 85 -5.35 9.79 -2.50
C LYS A 85 -4.18 10.11 -3.45
N TRP A 86 -2.97 9.69 -3.08
CA TRP A 86 -1.79 9.90 -3.91
C TRP A 86 -1.90 9.19 -5.27
N LYS A 87 -2.41 7.96 -5.31
CA LYS A 87 -2.59 7.23 -6.57
C LYS A 87 -3.51 7.96 -7.55
N ARG A 88 -4.60 8.53 -7.08
CA ARG A 88 -5.51 9.35 -7.90
C ARG A 88 -4.82 10.59 -8.45
N TYR A 89 -4.01 11.27 -7.63
CA TYR A 89 -3.18 12.36 -8.07
C TYR A 89 -2.16 11.89 -9.13
N ALA A 90 -1.50 10.75 -8.90
CA ALA A 90 -0.51 10.18 -9.81
C ALA A 90 -1.10 9.80 -11.18
N LEU A 91 -2.29 9.18 -11.24
CA LEU A 91 -3.00 8.92 -12.49
C LEU A 91 -3.17 10.18 -13.32
N LYS A 92 -3.60 11.26 -12.69
CA LYS A 92 -3.76 12.57 -13.37
C LYS A 92 -2.40 13.14 -13.79
N LYS A 93 -1.41 13.14 -12.90
CA LYS A 93 -0.08 13.71 -13.15
C LYS A 93 0.66 13.02 -14.29
N TYR A 94 0.60 11.69 -14.36
CA TYR A 94 1.24 10.89 -15.39
C TYR A 94 0.38 10.72 -16.65
N ASN A 95 -0.89 11.15 -16.60
CA ASN A 95 -1.86 10.99 -17.67
C ASN A 95 -1.98 9.54 -18.16
N ILE A 96 -2.19 8.62 -17.23
CA ILE A 96 -2.36 7.19 -17.46
C ILE A 96 -3.68 6.69 -16.88
N ASP A 97 -4.18 5.56 -17.36
CA ASP A 97 -5.47 5.02 -16.95
C ASP A 97 -5.38 3.98 -15.83
N GLY A 98 -4.21 3.39 -15.64
CA GLY A 98 -3.97 2.44 -14.58
C GLY A 98 -2.54 2.48 -14.06
N LEU A 99 -2.39 2.35 -12.76
CA LEU A 99 -1.08 2.23 -12.12
C LEU A 99 -1.11 1.20 -10.98
N TYR A 100 0.03 0.64 -10.71
CA TYR A 100 0.30 -0.06 -9.47
C TYR A 100 1.63 0.40 -8.88
N THR A 101 1.78 0.17 -7.59
CA THR A 101 3.00 0.46 -6.86
C THR A 101 3.20 -0.55 -5.74
N ASP A 102 4.42 -0.93 -5.50
CA ASP A 102 4.87 -1.55 -4.28
C ASP A 102 5.13 -0.44 -3.26
N MET A 103 4.50 -0.51 -2.10
CA MET A 103 4.58 0.53 -1.10
C MET A 103 4.87 -0.04 0.29
N ASN A 104 5.48 0.81 1.10
CA ASN A 104 5.60 0.57 2.53
C ASN A 104 4.83 1.66 3.27
N ALA A 105 4.14 1.28 4.33
CA ALA A 105 3.40 2.19 5.19
C ALA A 105 3.68 1.89 6.66
N ILE A 106 3.56 2.92 7.50
CA ILE A 106 3.60 2.78 8.96
C ILE A 106 2.24 3.17 9.51
N ARG A 107 1.58 2.23 10.19
CA ARG A 107 0.28 2.41 10.83
C ARG A 107 0.46 2.49 12.34
N ARG A 108 0.83 3.65 12.81
CA ARG A 108 1.22 3.93 14.20
C ARG A 108 0.16 3.52 15.23
N PHE A 109 -1.12 3.61 14.89
CA PHE A 109 -2.24 3.33 15.80
C PHE A 109 -2.91 1.98 15.53
N GLU A 110 -2.26 1.08 14.79
CA GLU A 110 -2.78 -0.25 14.51
C GLU A 110 -2.88 -1.08 15.81
N ASP A 111 -4.01 -1.72 16.00
CA ASP A 111 -4.16 -2.75 17.04
C ASP A 111 -3.41 -4.01 16.62
N LEU A 112 -2.27 -4.24 17.24
CA LEU A 112 -1.38 -5.34 16.87
C LEU A 112 -1.92 -6.70 17.30
N ASP A 113 -1.96 -7.62 16.35
CA ASP A 113 -2.31 -9.02 16.57
C ASP A 113 -1.57 -9.93 15.58
N ASN A 114 -2.04 -11.16 15.36
CA ASN A 114 -1.41 -12.11 14.44
C ASN A 114 -1.54 -11.72 12.96
N LEU A 115 -2.41 -10.79 12.62
CA LEU A 115 -2.73 -10.38 11.26
C LEU A 115 -2.38 -8.91 10.98
N HIS A 116 -2.28 -8.09 12.03
CA HIS A 116 -2.07 -6.64 11.93
C HIS A 116 -0.70 -6.23 12.45
N SER A 117 0.02 -5.46 11.68
CA SER A 117 1.37 -4.98 11.96
C SER A 117 1.46 -3.46 11.85
N LEU A 118 2.39 -2.86 12.58
CA LEU A 118 2.75 -1.44 12.42
C LEU A 118 3.31 -1.14 11.04
N TYR A 119 4.05 -2.09 10.47
CA TYR A 119 4.67 -1.98 9.16
C TYR A 119 3.86 -2.78 8.14
N VAL A 120 3.55 -2.17 7.03
CA VAL A 120 2.81 -2.77 5.92
C VAL A 120 3.66 -2.70 4.66
N ASP A 121 3.86 -3.84 4.02
CA ASP A 121 4.45 -4.00 2.70
C ASP A 121 3.38 -4.58 1.78
N GLN A 122 2.94 -3.80 0.80
CA GLN A 122 1.83 -4.20 -0.05
C GLN A 122 1.97 -3.69 -1.47
N TRP A 123 1.33 -4.37 -2.41
CA TRP A 123 1.00 -3.78 -3.70
C TRP A 123 -0.32 -3.02 -3.59
N ASP A 124 -0.34 -1.86 -4.19
CA ASP A 124 -1.51 -1.03 -4.22
C ASP A 124 -1.72 -0.54 -5.65
N TRP A 125 -2.93 -0.59 -6.15
CA TRP A 125 -3.25 -0.22 -7.52
C TRP A 125 -4.45 0.71 -7.60
N GLU A 126 -4.54 1.47 -8.68
CA GLU A 126 -5.65 2.36 -8.99
C GLU A 126 -5.88 2.36 -10.49
N ARG A 127 -7.13 2.34 -10.92
CA ARG A 127 -7.53 2.42 -12.31
C ARG A 127 -8.61 3.47 -12.50
N ARG A 128 -8.48 4.27 -13.55
CA ARG A 128 -9.52 5.20 -13.97
C ARG A 128 -10.67 4.43 -14.59
N LEU A 129 -11.88 4.78 -14.18
CA LEU A 129 -13.11 4.29 -14.79
C LEU A 129 -13.99 5.48 -15.17
N ASP A 130 -14.49 5.47 -16.37
CA ASP A 130 -15.54 6.40 -16.78
C ASP A 130 -16.85 6.08 -16.07
N GLN A 131 -17.71 7.09 -15.93
CA GLN A 131 -19.00 6.90 -15.28
C GLN A 131 -19.84 5.80 -15.92
N LYS A 132 -19.74 5.62 -17.25
CA LYS A 132 -20.43 4.57 -18.02
C LYS A 132 -19.90 3.17 -17.72
N GLU A 133 -18.67 3.06 -17.25
CA GLU A 133 -18.02 1.79 -16.90
C GLU A 133 -18.31 1.36 -15.45
N ARG A 134 -18.98 2.18 -14.66
CA ARG A 134 -19.40 1.83 -13.29
C ARG A 134 -20.60 0.89 -13.30
N ASN A 135 -20.38 -0.35 -13.69
CA ASN A 135 -21.40 -1.37 -13.82
C ASN A 135 -20.86 -2.75 -13.43
N VAL A 136 -21.79 -3.72 -13.28
CA VAL A 136 -21.47 -5.08 -12.84
C VAL A 136 -20.55 -5.82 -13.83
N ALA A 137 -20.67 -5.55 -15.13
CA ALA A 137 -19.82 -6.19 -16.12
C ALA A 137 -18.34 -5.75 -15.97
N THR A 138 -18.09 -4.47 -15.70
CA THR A 138 -16.75 -3.96 -15.39
C THR A 138 -16.22 -4.57 -14.11
N LEU A 139 -17.03 -4.61 -13.05
CA LEU A 139 -16.62 -5.21 -11.76
C LEU A 139 -16.21 -6.68 -11.92
N LYS A 140 -16.90 -7.45 -12.78
CA LYS A 140 -16.55 -8.86 -13.02
C LYS A 140 -15.28 -9.05 -13.85
N ARG A 141 -14.84 -8.04 -14.59
CA ARG A 141 -13.58 -8.06 -15.36
C ARG A 141 -12.37 -7.63 -14.53
N THR A 142 -12.61 -6.88 -13.47
CA THR A 142 -11.60 -6.45 -12.51
C THR A 142 -11.46 -7.46 -11.38
#